data_01302eaab98a7ddb28382cbfc5a04f2f
#
_entry.id   01302eaab98a7ddb28382cbfc5a04f2f
#
_cell.length_a   1.000
_cell.length_b   1.000
_cell.length_c   1.000
_cell.angle_alpha   90.00
_cell.angle_beta   90.00
_cell.angle_gamma   90.00
#
_symmetry.space_group_name_H-M   'P 1'
#
loop_
_entity.id
_entity.type
_entity.pdbx_description
1 polymer ?
#
loop_
_entity_poly.entity_id
_entity_poly.type
_entity_poly.pdbx_seq_one_letter_code
_entity_poly.pdbx_strand_id
1 'polypeptide(L)'
;DILLIVCGSATSWIINKVIKNHGGLHNRVSVRIHLKPFCLRECELYSEEMGLRFNRRQVLEGYMIMGGVPFYWSQLKPGMSLAQNINQLFFSEDGNLRHEFDDLYDSLFKQPKPYLSIVDALATKKVGMTRTEILQATKLTDNGKLTEYLENLEYCGFIRKYNCIGMKAKNALFQLMDNYTLFYYKFIKDSYINDAQYWTKITGKPEYNTWCGLAFERVCLQHVEQIKAKL
;
A
#
# COMPACT_ATOMS: atom_id res chain seq x y z
N ASP A 1 -30.49 14.41 -21.31
CA ASP A 1 -29.78 14.28 -20.02
C ASP A 1 -28.34 13.89 -20.30
N ILE A 2 -27.39 14.49 -19.58
CA ILE A 2 -25.95 14.20 -19.70
C ILE A 2 -25.50 13.56 -18.42
N LEU A 3 -24.89 12.35 -18.48
CA LEU A 3 -24.18 11.72 -17.39
C LEU A 3 -22.68 12.05 -17.52
N LEU A 4 -22.15 12.79 -16.54
CA LEU A 4 -20.72 13.06 -16.45
C LEU A 4 -20.07 12.17 -15.39
N ILE A 5 -19.13 11.32 -15.80
CA ILE A 5 -18.33 10.49 -14.92
C ILE A 5 -16.89 11.03 -14.91
N VAL A 6 -16.41 11.42 -13.74
CA VAL A 6 -15.03 11.87 -13.53
C VAL A 6 -14.31 10.85 -12.66
N CYS A 7 -13.22 10.28 -13.16
CA CYS A 7 -12.38 9.35 -12.40
C CYS A 7 -10.94 9.86 -12.35
N GLY A 8 -10.20 9.41 -11.35
CA GLY A 8 -8.79 9.71 -11.20
C GLY A 8 -8.22 8.98 -9.98
N SER A 9 -6.89 8.86 -9.93
CA SER A 9 -6.19 8.39 -8.74
C SER A 9 -6.47 9.33 -7.56
N ALA A 10 -6.36 8.83 -6.34
CA ALA A 10 -6.59 9.60 -5.10
C ALA A 10 -5.51 10.65 -4.89
N THR A 11 -5.41 11.59 -5.82
CA THR A 11 -4.47 12.70 -5.75
C THR A 11 -5.02 13.81 -4.89
N SER A 12 -4.15 14.62 -4.31
CA SER A 12 -4.51 15.85 -3.58
C SER A 12 -5.44 16.76 -4.40
N TRP A 13 -5.38 16.69 -5.74
CA TRP A 13 -6.29 17.45 -6.60
C TRP A 13 -7.74 16.99 -6.47
N ILE A 14 -8.02 15.68 -6.57
CA ILE A 14 -9.39 15.15 -6.42
C ILE A 14 -9.90 15.43 -5.01
N ILE A 15 -9.08 15.18 -3.99
CA ILE A 15 -9.46 15.44 -2.60
C ILE A 15 -9.80 16.92 -2.40
N ASN A 16 -8.93 17.82 -2.83
CA ASN A 16 -9.06 19.24 -2.55
C ASN A 16 -10.01 19.97 -3.52
N LYS A 17 -10.06 19.58 -4.79
CA LYS A 17 -10.84 20.27 -5.82
C LYS A 17 -12.24 19.68 -6.07
N VAL A 18 -12.43 18.39 -5.80
CA VAL A 18 -13.70 17.71 -6.03
C VAL A 18 -14.41 17.38 -4.71
N ILE A 19 -13.67 16.81 -3.73
CA ILE A 19 -14.28 16.31 -2.48
C ILE A 19 -14.43 17.42 -1.45
N LYS A 20 -13.37 18.17 -1.16
CA LYS A 20 -13.32 19.23 -0.12
C LYS A 20 -13.67 20.65 -0.64
N ASN A 21 -13.84 20.82 -1.94
CA ASN A 21 -14.05 22.16 -2.52
C ASN A 21 -15.49 22.66 -2.30
N HIS A 22 -15.60 23.87 -1.75
CA HIS A 22 -16.88 24.59 -1.64
C HIS A 22 -17.22 25.43 -2.88
N GLY A 23 -16.53 25.22 -4.02
CA GLY A 23 -16.74 25.93 -5.29
C GLY A 23 -17.85 25.36 -6.16
N GLY A 24 -17.77 25.57 -7.49
CA GLY A 24 -18.83 25.26 -8.46
C GLY A 24 -19.31 23.81 -8.54
N LEU A 25 -18.57 22.84 -8.02
CA LEU A 25 -18.98 21.43 -7.91
C LEU A 25 -19.58 21.06 -6.54
N HIS A 26 -19.63 22.00 -5.60
CA HIS A 26 -20.19 21.76 -4.27
C HIS A 26 -21.67 21.38 -4.39
N ASN A 27 -22.07 20.28 -3.75
CA ASN A 27 -23.44 19.73 -3.81
C ASN A 27 -23.97 19.33 -5.21
N ARG A 28 -23.13 19.29 -6.24
CA ARG A 28 -23.49 18.85 -7.59
C ARG A 28 -23.02 17.43 -7.93
N VAL A 29 -22.23 16.82 -7.06
CA VAL A 29 -21.79 15.42 -7.20
C VAL A 29 -22.89 14.53 -6.63
N SER A 30 -23.58 13.81 -7.51
CA SER A 30 -24.72 12.93 -7.17
C SER A 30 -24.24 11.65 -6.48
N VAL A 31 -23.12 11.05 -6.95
CA VAL A 31 -22.58 9.80 -6.44
C VAL A 31 -21.07 9.90 -6.32
N ARG A 32 -20.51 9.40 -5.23
CA ARG A 32 -19.07 9.28 -5.02
C ARG A 32 -18.73 7.81 -4.79
N ILE A 33 -17.85 7.27 -5.61
CA ILE A 33 -17.39 5.89 -5.49
C ILE A 33 -15.89 5.93 -5.17
N HIS A 34 -15.52 5.44 -4.00
CA HIS A 34 -14.13 5.23 -3.63
C HIS A 34 -13.78 3.76 -3.90
N LEU A 35 -13.11 3.50 -5.01
CA LEU A 35 -12.61 2.18 -5.35
C LEU A 35 -11.43 1.86 -4.44
N LYS A 36 -11.61 0.86 -3.57
CA LYS A 36 -10.54 0.33 -2.73
C LYS A 36 -9.74 -0.73 -3.49
N PRO A 37 -8.49 -0.98 -3.10
CA PRO A 37 -7.77 -2.17 -3.57
C PRO A 37 -8.59 -3.44 -3.31
N PHE A 38 -8.36 -4.48 -4.10
CA PHE A 38 -8.99 -5.78 -3.89
C PHE A 38 -8.73 -6.31 -2.48
N CYS A 39 -9.74 -6.92 -1.87
CA CYS A 39 -9.52 -7.75 -0.70
C CYS A 39 -8.92 -9.10 -1.12
N LEU A 40 -8.50 -9.91 -0.14
CA LEU A 40 -7.87 -11.20 -0.40
C LEU A 40 -8.76 -12.14 -1.26
N ARG A 41 -10.08 -12.13 -1.02
CA ARG A 41 -11.02 -12.94 -1.82
C ARG A 41 -11.13 -12.44 -3.26
N GLU A 42 -11.12 -11.14 -3.48
CA GLU A 42 -11.15 -10.58 -4.83
C GLU A 42 -9.84 -10.87 -5.58
N CYS A 43 -8.69 -10.88 -4.90
CA CYS A 43 -7.44 -11.34 -5.49
C CYS A 43 -7.46 -12.83 -5.85
N GLU A 44 -8.10 -13.68 -5.04
CA GLU A 44 -8.30 -15.11 -5.37
C GLU A 44 -9.13 -15.25 -6.66
N LEU A 45 -10.28 -14.56 -6.75
CA LEU A 45 -11.14 -14.58 -7.93
C LEU A 45 -10.43 -14.02 -9.17
N TYR A 46 -9.70 -12.91 -9.02
CA TYR A 46 -8.93 -12.33 -10.12
C TYR A 46 -7.83 -13.27 -10.61
N SER A 47 -7.15 -13.96 -9.69
CA SER A 47 -6.15 -14.97 -10.03
C SER A 47 -6.74 -16.15 -10.83
N GLU A 48 -7.93 -16.61 -10.46
CA GLU A 48 -8.67 -17.66 -11.17
C GLU A 48 -9.01 -17.19 -12.60
N GLU A 49 -9.54 -15.97 -12.75
CA GLU A 49 -9.90 -15.37 -14.05
C GLU A 49 -8.67 -15.20 -14.96
N MET A 50 -7.53 -14.82 -14.40
CA MET A 50 -6.26 -14.69 -15.12
C MET A 50 -5.62 -16.05 -15.46
N GLY A 51 -6.21 -17.18 -15.05
CA GLY A 51 -5.66 -18.52 -15.26
C GLY A 51 -4.42 -18.81 -14.41
N LEU A 52 -4.19 -18.04 -13.34
CA LEU A 52 -3.13 -18.29 -12.38
C LEU A 52 -3.55 -19.48 -11.49
N ARG A 53 -2.82 -20.59 -11.57
CA ARG A 53 -3.12 -21.80 -10.78
C ARG A 53 -2.51 -21.72 -9.39
N PHE A 54 -2.77 -20.62 -8.68
CA PHE A 54 -2.28 -20.41 -7.31
C PHE A 54 -3.23 -21.08 -6.31
N ASN A 55 -2.65 -21.76 -5.32
CA ASN A 55 -3.42 -22.16 -4.16
C ASN A 55 -3.62 -20.96 -3.21
N ARG A 56 -4.52 -21.08 -2.22
CA ARG A 56 -4.85 -20.00 -1.28
C ARG A 56 -3.64 -19.44 -0.52
N ARG A 57 -2.65 -20.30 -0.21
CA ARG A 57 -1.42 -19.86 0.45
C ARG A 57 -0.60 -18.96 -0.47
N GLN A 58 -0.50 -19.31 -1.75
CA GLN A 58 0.19 -18.47 -2.74
C GLN A 58 -0.55 -17.16 -3.00
N VAL A 59 -1.89 -17.17 -3.04
CA VAL A 59 -2.68 -15.93 -3.13
C VAL A 59 -2.42 -15.05 -1.90
N LEU A 60 -2.42 -15.60 -0.69
CA LEU A 60 -2.09 -14.89 0.53
C LEU A 60 -0.67 -14.32 0.49
N GLU A 61 0.32 -15.09 0.06
CA GLU A 61 1.71 -14.64 -0.08
C GLU A 61 1.82 -13.50 -1.11
N GLY A 62 1.18 -13.63 -2.27
CA GLY A 62 1.10 -12.56 -3.27
C GLY A 62 0.47 -11.29 -2.70
N TYR A 63 -0.60 -11.43 -1.90
CA TYR A 63 -1.24 -10.30 -1.22
C TYR A 63 -0.33 -9.65 -0.18
N MET A 64 0.43 -10.42 0.58
CA MET A 64 1.43 -9.89 1.53
C MET A 64 2.54 -9.08 0.85
N ILE A 65 2.83 -9.37 -0.44
CA ILE A 65 3.85 -8.67 -1.24
C ILE A 65 3.25 -7.43 -1.93
N MET A 66 2.17 -7.61 -2.67
CA MET A 66 1.63 -6.64 -3.63
C MET A 66 0.35 -5.93 -3.13
N GLY A 67 -0.22 -6.37 -2.00
CA GLY A 67 -1.54 -5.92 -1.59
C GLY A 67 -2.63 -6.32 -2.60
N GLY A 68 -3.70 -5.55 -2.62
CA GLY A 68 -4.82 -5.76 -3.52
C GLY A 68 -4.82 -4.84 -4.75
N VAL A 69 -3.69 -4.31 -5.18
CA VAL A 69 -3.61 -3.42 -6.35
C VAL A 69 -3.77 -4.22 -7.64
N PRO A 70 -4.88 -4.06 -8.41
CA PRO A 70 -5.15 -4.89 -9.60
C PRO A 70 -4.01 -4.85 -10.63
N PHE A 71 -3.36 -3.70 -10.80
CA PHE A 71 -2.24 -3.53 -11.71
C PHE A 71 -1.10 -4.51 -11.41
N TYR A 72 -0.72 -4.70 -10.15
CA TYR A 72 0.36 -5.63 -9.79
C TYR A 72 -0.03 -7.08 -10.07
N TRP A 73 -1.26 -7.46 -9.78
CA TRP A 73 -1.78 -8.79 -10.08
C TRP A 73 -1.86 -9.09 -11.57
N SER A 74 -2.14 -8.09 -12.41
CA SER A 74 -2.18 -8.23 -13.87
C SER A 74 -0.80 -8.50 -14.49
N GLN A 75 0.29 -8.22 -13.75
CA GLN A 75 1.65 -8.51 -14.22
C GLN A 75 2.07 -9.97 -14.02
N LEU A 76 1.29 -10.74 -13.27
CA LEU A 76 1.59 -12.15 -13.01
C LEU A 76 1.31 -13.00 -14.26
N LYS A 77 2.19 -13.96 -14.54
CA LYS A 77 2.11 -14.80 -15.74
C LYS A 77 1.61 -16.21 -15.38
N PRO A 78 0.58 -16.71 -16.10
CA PRO A 78 0.18 -18.09 -16.00
C PRO A 78 1.33 -19.06 -16.36
N GLY A 79 1.31 -20.26 -15.77
CA GLY A 79 2.32 -21.29 -16.00
C GLY A 79 3.60 -21.13 -15.17
N MET A 80 3.74 -20.02 -14.46
CA MET A 80 4.83 -19.78 -13.50
C MET A 80 4.31 -19.90 -12.07
N SER A 81 5.14 -20.43 -11.16
CA SER A 81 4.85 -20.35 -9.73
C SER A 81 4.85 -18.89 -9.24
N LEU A 82 4.23 -18.61 -8.09
CA LEU A 82 4.29 -17.28 -7.49
C LEU A 82 5.73 -16.82 -7.28
N ALA A 83 6.60 -17.68 -6.74
CA ALA A 83 7.99 -17.32 -6.49
C ALA A 83 8.76 -16.96 -7.77
N GLN A 84 8.50 -17.65 -8.88
CA GLN A 84 9.07 -17.31 -10.19
C GLN A 84 8.56 -15.96 -10.69
N ASN A 85 7.26 -15.70 -10.55
CA ASN A 85 6.67 -14.39 -10.88
C ASN A 85 7.30 -13.26 -10.06
N ILE A 86 7.43 -13.44 -8.74
CA ILE A 86 8.04 -12.44 -7.85
C ILE A 86 9.50 -12.18 -8.23
N ASN A 87 10.26 -13.24 -8.52
CA ASN A 87 11.63 -13.08 -9.02
C ASN A 87 11.68 -12.24 -10.29
N GLN A 88 10.81 -12.54 -11.27
CA GLN A 88 10.77 -11.82 -12.53
C GLN A 88 10.36 -10.36 -12.36
N LEU A 89 9.36 -10.08 -11.54
CA LEU A 89 8.80 -8.73 -11.39
C LEU A 89 9.69 -7.79 -10.57
N PHE A 90 10.36 -8.31 -9.54
CA PHE A 90 11.06 -7.47 -8.55
C PHE A 90 12.57 -7.62 -8.53
N PHE A 91 13.11 -8.78 -8.94
CA PHE A 91 14.53 -9.11 -8.78
C PHE A 91 15.27 -9.32 -10.10
N SER A 92 14.59 -9.43 -11.23
CA SER A 92 15.25 -9.40 -12.54
C SER A 92 15.65 -7.97 -12.92
N GLU A 93 16.63 -7.83 -13.79
CA GLU A 93 17.15 -6.54 -14.28
C GLU A 93 16.03 -5.73 -14.94
N ASP A 94 15.20 -6.40 -15.78
CA ASP A 94 14.07 -5.80 -16.50
C ASP A 94 12.72 -5.99 -15.75
N GLY A 95 12.74 -6.13 -14.43
CA GLY A 95 11.54 -6.39 -13.64
C GLY A 95 10.59 -5.18 -13.61
N ASN A 96 9.38 -5.34 -14.13
CA ASN A 96 8.40 -4.25 -14.27
C ASN A 96 8.06 -3.52 -12.96
N LEU A 97 8.18 -4.19 -11.81
CA LEU A 97 7.88 -3.61 -10.50
C LEU A 97 9.13 -3.29 -9.67
N ARG A 98 10.31 -3.42 -10.25
CA ARG A 98 11.58 -3.14 -9.57
C ARG A 98 11.71 -1.65 -9.20
N HIS A 99 11.28 -0.77 -10.08
CA HIS A 99 11.36 0.68 -9.95
C HIS A 99 10.00 1.34 -9.65
N GLU A 100 8.95 0.53 -9.51
CA GLU A 100 7.58 1.01 -9.28
C GLU A 100 7.47 1.94 -8.06
N PHE A 101 8.32 1.78 -7.05
CA PHE A 101 8.27 2.59 -5.83
C PHE A 101 8.46 4.09 -6.12
N ASP A 102 9.42 4.41 -6.99
CA ASP A 102 9.71 5.81 -7.34
C ASP A 102 8.57 6.39 -8.18
N ASP A 103 8.10 5.63 -9.18
CA ASP A 103 7.02 6.03 -10.07
C ASP A 103 5.68 6.19 -9.36
N LEU A 104 5.40 5.34 -8.35
CA LEU A 104 4.17 5.35 -7.57
C LEU A 104 3.94 6.69 -6.87
N TYR A 105 4.91 7.19 -6.13
CA TYR A 105 4.77 8.44 -5.39
C TYR A 105 4.77 9.66 -6.30
N ASP A 106 5.55 9.64 -7.38
CA ASP A 106 5.57 10.71 -8.38
C ASP A 106 4.23 10.82 -9.14
N SER A 107 3.56 9.70 -9.40
CA SER A 107 2.26 9.69 -10.06
C SER A 107 1.12 10.20 -9.16
N LEU A 108 1.20 9.94 -7.85
CA LEU A 108 0.15 10.27 -6.91
C LEU A 108 0.26 11.70 -6.33
N PHE A 109 1.48 12.21 -6.17
CA PHE A 109 1.71 13.45 -5.44
C PHE A 109 2.53 14.45 -6.27
N LYS A 110 1.97 15.63 -6.47
CA LYS A 110 2.63 16.72 -7.21
C LYS A 110 3.99 17.12 -6.61
N GLN A 111 4.17 16.94 -5.30
CA GLN A 111 5.42 17.16 -4.58
C GLN A 111 5.68 15.92 -3.70
N PRO A 112 6.28 14.85 -4.21
CA PRO A 112 6.39 13.56 -3.52
C PRO A 112 7.35 13.56 -2.33
N LYS A 113 8.38 14.42 -2.33
CA LYS A 113 9.45 14.44 -1.30
C LYS A 113 8.95 14.47 0.15
N PRO A 114 7.98 15.33 0.57
CA PRO A 114 7.46 15.31 1.93
C PRO A 114 6.76 13.98 2.28
N TYR A 115 6.03 13.41 1.35
CA TYR A 115 5.35 12.11 1.53
C TYR A 115 6.35 10.98 1.70
N LEU A 116 7.37 10.92 0.84
CA LEU A 116 8.45 9.95 0.92
C LEU A 116 9.20 10.05 2.25
N SER A 117 9.51 11.26 2.74
CA SER A 117 10.17 11.43 4.03
C SER A 117 9.35 10.90 5.21
N ILE A 118 8.01 11.04 5.16
CA ILE A 118 7.11 10.48 6.17
C ILE A 118 7.09 8.95 6.08
N VAL A 119 7.00 8.40 4.89
CA VAL A 119 6.98 6.95 4.65
C VAL A 119 8.31 6.32 5.04
N ASP A 120 9.45 6.94 4.70
CA ASP A 120 10.78 6.54 5.15
C ASP A 120 10.85 6.43 6.67
N ALA A 121 10.38 7.46 7.38
CA ALA A 121 10.35 7.47 8.84
C ALA A 121 9.47 6.32 9.38
N LEU A 122 8.25 6.18 8.86
CA LEU A 122 7.30 5.15 9.30
C LEU A 122 7.77 3.73 9.01
N ALA A 123 8.54 3.51 7.95
CA ALA A 123 9.10 2.20 7.62
C ALA A 123 10.08 1.68 8.69
N THR A 124 10.69 2.58 9.48
CA THR A 124 11.63 2.20 10.55
C THR A 124 10.93 1.67 11.81
N LYS A 125 9.63 1.96 12.01
CA LYS A 125 8.93 1.66 13.27
C LYS A 125 7.62 0.91 13.05
N LYS A 126 7.63 -0.41 13.26
CA LYS A 126 6.50 -1.32 12.98
C LYS A 126 5.17 -0.93 13.63
N VAL A 127 5.21 -0.43 14.85
CA VAL A 127 4.00 0.01 15.58
C VAL A 127 3.50 1.37 15.11
N GLY A 128 4.26 2.07 14.24
CA GLY A 128 3.96 3.42 13.81
C GLY A 128 4.54 4.50 14.72
N MET A 129 4.30 5.74 14.37
CA MET A 129 4.81 6.94 15.05
C MET A 129 3.68 7.89 15.38
N THR A 130 3.84 8.61 16.48
CA THR A 130 3.04 9.80 16.78
C THR A 130 3.41 10.95 15.84
N ARG A 131 2.54 11.95 15.74
CA ARG A 131 2.83 13.17 14.97
C ARG A 131 4.17 13.82 15.40
N THR A 132 4.44 13.86 16.69
CA THR A 132 5.69 14.43 17.24
C THR A 132 6.92 13.65 16.79
N GLU A 133 6.86 12.32 16.83
CA GLU A 133 7.96 11.47 16.36
C GLU A 133 8.20 11.62 14.85
N ILE A 134 7.14 11.75 14.04
CA ILE A 134 7.25 12.02 12.61
C ILE A 134 7.97 13.36 12.37
N LEU A 135 7.58 14.42 13.08
CA LEU A 135 8.24 15.73 12.97
C LEU A 135 9.73 15.66 13.30
N GLN A 136 10.08 14.95 14.37
CA GLN A 136 11.48 14.77 14.78
C GLN A 136 12.30 14.01 13.73
N ALA A 137 11.70 12.96 13.15
CA ALA A 137 12.37 12.11 12.15
C ALA A 137 12.51 12.81 10.78
N THR A 138 11.49 13.57 10.35
CA THR A 138 11.42 14.13 9.00
C THR A 138 11.94 15.56 8.91
N LYS A 139 12.07 16.27 10.04
CA LYS A 139 12.37 17.70 10.12
C LYS A 139 11.35 18.59 9.37
N LEU A 140 10.16 18.08 9.09
CA LEU A 140 9.06 18.86 8.53
C LEU A 140 8.53 19.85 9.56
N THR A 141 7.92 20.93 9.09
CA THR A 141 7.30 21.93 9.98
C THR A 141 5.94 21.45 10.47
N ASP A 142 5.65 21.65 11.77
CA ASP A 142 4.34 21.36 12.35
C ASP A 142 3.30 22.41 11.95
N ASN A 143 2.64 22.19 10.84
CA ASN A 143 1.63 23.07 10.28
C ASN A 143 0.49 22.29 9.60
N GLY A 144 -0.44 23.01 8.98
CA GLY A 144 -1.55 22.43 8.23
C GLY A 144 -1.12 21.53 7.07
N LYS A 145 0.06 21.76 6.46
CA LYS A 145 0.57 20.90 5.37
C LYS A 145 0.92 19.51 5.86
N LEU A 146 1.52 19.36 7.04
CA LEU A 146 1.78 18.02 7.60
C LEU A 146 0.47 17.26 7.82
N THR A 147 -0.58 17.93 8.29
CA THR A 147 -1.91 17.31 8.43
C THR A 147 -2.43 16.85 7.07
N GLU A 148 -2.31 17.69 6.04
CA GLU A 148 -2.69 17.35 4.67
C GLU A 148 -1.89 16.14 4.13
N TYR A 149 -0.59 16.09 4.35
CA TYR A 149 0.24 14.95 3.93
C TYR A 149 -0.20 13.64 4.60
N LEU A 150 -0.44 13.65 5.89
CA LEU A 150 -0.90 12.48 6.64
C LEU A 150 -2.31 12.04 6.19
N GLU A 151 -3.25 12.97 6.00
CA GLU A 151 -4.58 12.68 5.49
C GLU A 151 -4.54 12.11 4.08
N ASN A 152 -3.69 12.63 3.20
CA ASN A 152 -3.53 12.12 1.83
C ASN A 152 -2.96 10.71 1.82
N LEU A 153 -1.91 10.42 2.62
CA LEU A 153 -1.34 9.09 2.75
C LEU A 153 -2.36 8.08 3.32
N GLU A 154 -3.18 8.51 4.29
CA GLU A 154 -4.25 7.67 4.85
C GLU A 154 -5.34 7.41 3.82
N TYR A 155 -5.77 8.44 3.08
CA TYR A 155 -6.77 8.32 2.03
C TYR A 155 -6.34 7.39 0.89
N CYS A 156 -5.05 7.44 0.50
CA CYS A 156 -4.44 6.55 -0.49
C CYS A 156 -4.17 5.14 0.04
N GLY A 157 -4.37 4.88 1.33
CA GLY A 157 -4.18 3.56 1.92
C GLY A 157 -2.74 3.21 2.29
N PHE A 158 -1.79 4.16 2.17
CA PHE A 158 -0.39 3.91 2.57
C PHE A 158 -0.23 3.75 4.06
N ILE A 159 -0.97 4.55 4.83
CA ILE A 159 -0.91 4.53 6.29
C ILE A 159 -2.30 4.37 6.88
N ARG A 160 -2.35 3.94 8.15
CA ARG A 160 -3.53 4.05 9.00
C ARG A 160 -3.24 4.91 10.20
N LYS A 161 -4.25 5.62 10.68
CA LYS A 161 -4.25 6.31 11.95
C LYS A 161 -5.02 5.47 12.97
N TYR A 162 -4.45 5.22 14.13
CA TYR A 162 -5.13 4.51 15.20
C TYR A 162 -4.72 5.00 16.59
N ASN A 163 -5.55 4.75 17.58
CA ASN A 163 -5.28 5.05 18.99
C ASN A 163 -5.08 3.74 19.75
N CYS A 164 -4.08 3.68 20.60
CA CYS A 164 -4.00 2.63 21.59
C CYS A 164 -5.13 2.79 22.61
N ILE A 165 -5.67 1.67 23.09
CA ILE A 165 -6.74 1.65 24.09
C ILE A 165 -6.30 2.45 25.32
N GLY A 166 -7.14 3.37 25.79
CA GLY A 166 -6.86 4.24 26.94
C GLY A 166 -6.02 5.49 26.63
N MET A 167 -5.55 5.68 25.40
CA MET A 167 -4.78 6.87 25.01
C MET A 167 -5.66 7.98 24.45
N LYS A 168 -5.28 9.25 24.72
CA LYS A 168 -5.98 10.43 24.16
C LYS A 168 -5.77 10.52 22.64
N ALA A 169 -6.74 11.06 21.92
CA ALA A 169 -6.71 11.24 20.46
C ALA A 169 -5.44 11.97 19.93
N LYS A 170 -4.88 12.89 20.73
CA LYS A 170 -3.63 13.60 20.39
C LYS A 170 -2.40 12.70 20.27
N ASN A 171 -2.45 11.50 20.86
CA ASN A 171 -1.37 10.51 20.83
C ASN A 171 -1.64 9.41 19.78
N ALA A 172 -2.47 9.69 18.78
CA ALA A 172 -2.71 8.76 17.69
C ALA A 172 -1.40 8.37 17.00
N LEU A 173 -1.30 7.11 16.65
CA LEU A 173 -0.19 6.54 15.91
C LEU A 173 -0.55 6.48 14.42
N PHE A 174 0.42 6.82 13.59
CA PHE A 174 0.39 6.64 12.15
C PHE A 174 1.28 5.44 11.81
N GLN A 175 0.72 4.44 11.18
CA GLN A 175 1.40 3.18 10.86
C GLN A 175 1.36 2.92 9.36
N LEU A 176 2.50 2.55 8.79
CA LEU A 176 2.60 2.13 7.39
C LEU A 176 1.87 0.79 7.19
N MET A 177 0.96 0.75 6.22
CA MET A 177 0.06 -0.38 5.98
C MET A 177 0.15 -0.95 4.57
N ASP A 178 0.66 -0.18 3.61
CA ASP A 178 0.77 -0.64 2.23
C ASP A 178 1.76 -1.80 2.10
N ASN A 179 1.27 -2.93 1.59
CA ASN A 179 2.03 -4.17 1.53
C ASN A 179 3.23 -4.06 0.57
N TYR A 180 3.02 -3.45 -0.61
CA TYR A 180 4.11 -3.26 -1.57
C TYR A 180 5.21 -2.36 -1.01
N THR A 181 4.86 -1.23 -0.43
CA THR A 181 5.83 -0.32 0.19
C THR A 181 6.64 -1.03 1.28
N LEU A 182 6.00 -1.82 2.14
CA LEU A 182 6.68 -2.56 3.20
C LEU A 182 7.58 -3.68 2.67
N PHE A 183 7.16 -4.34 1.58
CA PHE A 183 7.99 -5.31 0.86
C PHE A 183 9.22 -4.62 0.24
N TYR A 184 9.02 -3.48 -0.41
CA TYR A 184 10.10 -2.66 -0.97
C TYR A 184 11.16 -2.30 0.07
N TYR A 185 10.74 -1.74 1.22
CA TYR A 185 11.68 -1.38 2.29
C TYR A 185 12.42 -2.59 2.87
N LYS A 186 11.81 -3.75 2.88
CA LYS A 186 12.42 -4.95 3.46
C LYS A 186 13.39 -5.64 2.51
N PHE A 187 13.08 -5.72 1.22
CA PHE A 187 13.79 -6.61 0.29
C PHE A 187 14.39 -5.92 -0.93
N ILE A 188 14.00 -4.67 -1.24
CA ILE A 188 14.41 -4.01 -2.48
C ILE A 188 15.29 -2.81 -2.22
N LYS A 189 14.86 -1.87 -1.36
CA LYS A 189 15.45 -0.53 -1.21
C LYS A 189 16.98 -0.52 -1.08
N ASP A 190 17.52 -1.32 -0.17
CA ASP A 190 18.95 -1.35 0.14
C ASP A 190 19.64 -2.61 -0.39
N SER A 191 18.96 -3.33 -1.28
CA SER A 191 19.48 -4.58 -1.79
C SER A 191 20.24 -4.36 -3.09
N TYR A 192 21.56 -4.51 -3.05
CA TYR A 192 22.40 -4.72 -4.25
C TYR A 192 22.20 -6.16 -4.77
N ILE A 193 20.95 -6.61 -4.85
CA ILE A 193 20.65 -7.98 -5.25
C ILE A 193 20.76 -8.07 -6.77
N ASN A 194 21.88 -8.61 -7.24
CA ASN A 194 22.07 -9.03 -8.64
C ASN A 194 21.73 -10.52 -8.80
N ASP A 195 20.67 -10.98 -8.12
CA ASP A 195 20.26 -12.39 -8.16
C ASP A 195 18.79 -12.47 -8.57
N ALA A 196 18.55 -12.74 -9.85
CA ALA A 196 17.22 -12.91 -10.41
C ALA A 196 16.40 -14.06 -9.78
N GLN A 197 17.00 -14.90 -8.94
CA GLN A 197 16.33 -15.97 -8.21
C GLN A 197 16.29 -15.75 -6.69
N TYR A 198 16.53 -14.54 -6.27
CA TYR A 198 16.62 -14.19 -4.85
C TYR A 198 15.42 -14.65 -4.04
N TRP A 199 14.19 -14.37 -4.50
CA TRP A 199 12.97 -14.72 -3.77
C TRP A 199 12.82 -16.22 -3.57
N THR A 200 13.06 -17.01 -4.61
CA THR A 200 13.06 -18.47 -4.51
C THR A 200 14.09 -19.00 -3.50
N LYS A 201 15.27 -18.36 -3.43
CA LYS A 201 16.36 -18.79 -2.53
C LYS A 201 16.13 -18.42 -1.07
N ILE A 202 15.38 -17.35 -0.79
CA ILE A 202 15.07 -16.95 0.60
C ILE A 202 13.80 -17.57 1.14
N THR A 203 12.91 -18.06 0.28
CA THR A 203 11.66 -18.70 0.68
C THR A 203 11.94 -19.83 1.67
N GLY A 204 11.28 -19.79 2.84
CA GLY A 204 11.45 -20.75 3.93
C GLY A 204 12.63 -20.47 4.88
N LYS A 205 13.49 -19.50 4.58
CA LYS A 205 14.56 -19.09 5.52
C LYS A 205 13.99 -18.29 6.71
N PRO A 206 14.71 -18.21 7.84
CA PRO A 206 14.24 -17.49 9.04
C PRO A 206 13.82 -16.05 8.78
N GLU A 207 14.53 -15.33 7.92
CA GLU A 207 14.22 -13.94 7.55
C GLU A 207 12.87 -13.83 6.84
N TYR A 208 12.62 -14.70 5.85
CA TYR A 208 11.36 -14.81 5.15
C TYR A 208 10.22 -15.15 6.10
N ASN A 209 10.40 -16.16 6.98
CA ASN A 209 9.38 -16.57 7.93
C ASN A 209 9.00 -15.45 8.91
N THR A 210 10.00 -14.71 9.40
CA THR A 210 9.78 -13.53 10.27
C THR A 210 8.98 -12.45 9.54
N TRP A 211 9.33 -12.16 8.30
CA TRP A 211 8.59 -11.21 7.48
C TRP A 211 7.15 -11.68 7.22
N CYS A 212 6.95 -12.95 6.87
CA CYS A 212 5.63 -13.53 6.66
C CYS A 212 4.71 -13.35 7.87
N GLY A 213 5.21 -13.57 9.09
CA GLY A 213 4.43 -13.37 10.32
C GLY A 213 3.92 -11.93 10.45
N LEU A 214 4.80 -10.95 10.22
CA LEU A 214 4.45 -9.53 10.29
C LEU A 214 3.53 -9.08 9.15
N ALA A 215 3.74 -9.60 7.95
CA ALA A 215 2.91 -9.29 6.79
C ALA A 215 1.51 -9.91 6.96
N PHE A 216 1.42 -11.13 7.48
CA PHE A 216 0.13 -11.77 7.78
C PHE A 216 -0.67 -11.01 8.84
N GLU A 217 -0.04 -10.51 9.90
CA GLU A 217 -0.70 -9.66 10.88
C GLU A 217 -1.36 -8.44 10.21
N ARG A 218 -0.68 -7.79 9.26
CA ARG A 218 -1.25 -6.66 8.50
C ARG A 218 -2.42 -7.07 7.63
N VAL A 219 -2.33 -8.21 6.96
CA VAL A 219 -3.47 -8.73 6.18
C VAL A 219 -4.68 -8.94 7.09
N CYS A 220 -4.50 -9.49 8.29
CA CYS A 220 -5.58 -9.63 9.26
C CYS A 220 -6.17 -8.26 9.65
N LEU A 221 -5.32 -7.26 9.89
CA LEU A 221 -5.74 -5.90 10.22
C LEU A 221 -6.51 -5.22 9.06
N GLN A 222 -6.12 -5.49 7.82
CA GLN A 222 -6.82 -4.98 6.63
C GLN A 222 -8.18 -5.65 6.41
N HIS A 223 -8.39 -6.86 6.95
CA HIS A 223 -9.59 -7.68 6.77
C HIS A 223 -10.42 -7.85 8.05
N VAL A 224 -10.26 -6.97 9.04
CA VAL A 224 -10.95 -7.08 10.34
C VAL A 224 -12.47 -7.19 10.18
N GLU A 225 -13.07 -6.41 9.28
CA GLU A 225 -14.52 -6.44 9.08
C GLU A 225 -15.00 -7.76 8.44
N GLN A 226 -14.23 -8.31 7.52
CA GLN A 226 -14.52 -9.61 6.92
C GLN A 226 -14.36 -10.75 7.94
N ILE A 227 -13.34 -10.66 8.82
CA ILE A 227 -13.13 -11.62 9.90
C ILE A 227 -14.30 -11.56 10.89
N LYS A 228 -14.67 -10.36 11.37
CA LYS A 228 -15.80 -10.17 12.29
C LYS A 228 -17.12 -10.69 11.71
N ALA A 229 -17.36 -10.51 10.43
CA ALA A 229 -18.58 -10.96 9.77
C ALA A 229 -18.69 -12.51 9.68
N LYS A 230 -17.64 -13.26 10.03
CA LYS A 230 -17.57 -14.72 10.04
C LYS A 230 -17.55 -15.34 11.44
N LEU A 231 -17.40 -14.52 12.47
CA LEU A 231 -17.48 -14.92 13.88
C LEU A 231 -18.90 -14.77 14.42
#